data_93181e08e7936e31f95c69742d8491eb
#
_entry.id   93181e08e7936e31f95c69742d8491eb
#
_cell.length_a   1.000
_cell.length_b   1.000
_cell.length_c   1.000
_cell.angle_alpha   90.00
_cell.angle_beta   90.00
_cell.angle_gamma   90.00
#
_symmetry.space_group_name_H-M   'P 1'
#
loop_
_entity.id
_entity.type
_entity.pdbx_description
1 polymer ?
#
loop_
_entity_poly.entity_id
_entity_poly.type
_entity_poly.pdbx_seq_one_letter_code
_entity_poly.pdbx_strand_id
1 'polypeptide(L)'
;MVAPTTIERLRLITTRQELAALLNLKPHFLTNILYRNGVNTQYSQFRIPKKDGSFRLISSPSSKLKDIQKRLAELLYECQANIHFERKINPVLSHGFEKNKTIVTNATRHRNKRILLNIDLENFFESINFGRVRGFFIANNDFKLSPLIATTLAQIACFNNSLPQGSPCSPIISNLICTILDIRLSKLAQKNGCQYSRYADDITFSTNKKEFPQELVIDNDVVNVGAVLLKEIERAGFRINHRKTRLLYSTSRQEVTGLTVNKKVNVDNRYYKKVR
;
A
#
# COMPACT_ATOMS: atom_id res chain seq x y z
N MET A 1 17.89 -31.92 3.27
CA MET A 1 16.68 -31.15 3.66
C MET A 1 16.90 -29.69 3.25
N VAL A 2 15.94 -29.09 2.56
CA VAL A 2 16.00 -27.67 2.19
C VAL A 2 15.77 -26.85 3.47
N ALA A 3 16.56 -25.79 3.69
CA ALA A 3 16.37 -24.92 4.84
C ALA A 3 14.98 -24.23 4.76
N PRO A 4 14.28 -24.06 5.89
CA PRO A 4 12.95 -23.44 5.90
C PRO A 4 13.04 -21.98 5.44
N THR A 5 12.08 -21.57 4.63
CA THR A 5 11.95 -20.20 4.12
C THR A 5 11.64 -19.23 5.27
N THR A 6 11.85 -17.93 5.03
CA THR A 6 11.58 -16.90 6.05
C THR A 6 10.13 -16.91 6.50
N ILE A 7 9.18 -17.12 5.58
CA ILE A 7 7.75 -17.20 5.93
C ILE A 7 7.43 -18.44 6.77
N GLU A 8 8.04 -19.60 6.47
CA GLU A 8 7.89 -20.82 7.27
C GLU A 8 8.45 -20.62 8.69
N ARG A 9 9.62 -20.02 8.82
CA ARG A 9 10.19 -19.68 10.13
C ARG A 9 9.28 -18.75 10.92
N LEU A 10 8.72 -17.71 10.28
CA LEU A 10 7.81 -16.77 10.92
C LEU A 10 6.51 -17.44 11.40
N ARG A 11 5.99 -18.43 10.67
CA ARG A 11 4.79 -19.20 11.06
C ARG A 11 5.00 -20.08 12.29
N LEU A 12 6.21 -20.58 12.47
CA LEU A 12 6.53 -21.53 13.55
C LEU A 12 6.75 -20.87 14.92
N ILE A 13 7.09 -19.57 14.93
CA ILE A 13 7.35 -18.87 16.20
C ILE A 13 6.07 -18.59 16.98
N THR A 14 6.14 -18.75 18.30
CA THR A 14 5.03 -18.56 19.22
C THR A 14 5.33 -17.58 20.35
N THR A 15 6.61 -17.25 20.56
CA THR A 15 7.08 -16.39 21.65
C THR A 15 7.71 -15.10 21.13
N ARG A 16 7.72 -14.05 21.99
CA ARG A 16 8.40 -12.79 21.66
C ARG A 16 9.92 -12.91 21.59
N GLN A 17 10.49 -13.87 22.33
CA GLN A 17 11.91 -14.16 22.29
C GLN A 17 12.33 -14.69 20.91
N GLU A 18 11.55 -15.63 20.37
CA GLU A 18 11.76 -16.15 19.00
C GLU A 18 11.59 -15.07 17.94
N LEU A 19 10.58 -14.19 18.09
CA LEU A 19 10.41 -13.04 17.19
C LEU A 19 11.60 -12.08 17.29
N ALA A 20 12.08 -11.78 18.49
CA ALA A 20 13.26 -10.94 18.66
C ALA A 20 14.50 -11.56 17.99
N ALA A 21 14.72 -12.87 18.14
CA ALA A 21 15.80 -13.59 17.48
C ALA A 21 15.66 -13.52 15.95
N LEU A 22 14.45 -13.71 15.41
CA LEU A 22 14.18 -13.62 13.97
C LEU A 22 14.44 -12.22 13.41
N LEU A 23 14.22 -11.17 14.23
CA LEU A 23 14.53 -9.77 13.91
C LEU A 23 15.98 -9.38 14.22
N ASN A 24 16.86 -10.33 14.62
CA ASN A 24 18.23 -10.06 15.06
C ASN A 24 18.29 -9.02 16.20
N LEU A 25 17.38 -9.12 17.16
CA LEU A 25 17.28 -8.25 18.33
C LEU A 25 17.49 -9.04 19.62
N LYS A 26 18.04 -8.36 20.64
CA LYS A 26 18.02 -8.91 22.00
C LYS A 26 16.60 -8.87 22.55
N PRO A 27 16.07 -9.95 23.18
CA PRO A 27 14.67 -10.01 23.67
C PRO A 27 14.30 -8.85 24.60
N HIS A 28 15.21 -8.49 25.53
CA HIS A 28 14.97 -7.38 26.44
C HIS A 28 14.86 -6.01 25.74
N PHE A 29 15.53 -5.82 24.59
CA PHE A 29 15.44 -4.59 23.82
C PHE A 29 14.04 -4.40 23.24
N LEU A 30 13.47 -5.45 22.63
CA LEU A 30 12.11 -5.45 22.11
C LEU A 30 11.09 -5.17 23.22
N THR A 31 11.21 -5.88 24.37
CA THR A 31 10.33 -5.71 25.53
C THR A 31 10.40 -4.31 26.10
N ASN A 32 11.59 -3.72 26.22
CA ASN A 32 11.76 -2.36 26.74
C ASN A 32 11.08 -1.32 25.85
N ILE A 33 11.23 -1.41 24.53
CA ILE A 33 10.62 -0.45 23.59
C ILE A 33 9.10 -0.56 23.60
N LEU A 34 8.56 -1.78 23.58
CA LEU A 34 7.12 -1.99 23.46
C LEU A 34 6.36 -1.75 24.78
N TYR A 35 6.94 -2.13 25.92
CA TYR A 35 6.20 -2.19 27.18
C TYR A 35 6.71 -1.26 28.27
N ARG A 36 8.02 -1.12 28.46
CA ARG A 36 8.55 -0.23 29.50
C ARG A 36 8.44 1.24 29.11
N ASN A 37 8.87 1.58 27.91
CA ASN A 37 8.80 2.94 27.42
C ASN A 37 7.42 3.27 26.80
N GLY A 38 6.73 2.26 26.28
CA GLY A 38 5.49 2.43 25.55
C GLY A 38 5.71 2.96 24.12
N VAL A 39 5.04 2.36 23.14
CA VAL A 39 5.23 2.73 21.72
C VAL A 39 4.84 4.18 21.45
N ASN A 40 3.81 4.68 22.13
CA ASN A 40 3.31 6.03 21.88
C ASN A 40 4.30 7.14 22.27
N THR A 41 5.21 6.88 23.23
CA THR A 41 6.26 7.83 23.60
C THR A 41 7.45 7.83 22.65
N GLN A 42 7.46 6.89 21.71
CA GLN A 42 8.56 6.68 20.74
C GLN A 42 8.35 7.47 19.43
N TYR A 43 7.35 8.34 19.35
CA TYR A 43 7.10 9.13 18.14
C TYR A 43 7.16 10.61 18.38
N SER A 44 7.76 11.33 17.44
CA SER A 44 7.62 12.76 17.27
C SER A 44 6.74 13.07 16.05
N GLN A 45 5.90 14.09 16.15
CA GLN A 45 5.00 14.47 15.07
C GLN A 45 5.33 15.86 14.53
N PHE A 46 5.32 16.00 13.20
CA PHE A 46 5.46 17.29 12.53
C PHE A 46 4.60 17.34 11.27
N ARG A 47 4.32 18.56 10.80
CA ARG A 47 3.48 18.79 9.64
C ARG A 47 4.32 19.18 8.42
N ILE A 48 4.01 18.59 7.26
CA ILE A 48 4.59 18.97 5.97
C ILE A 48 3.49 19.60 5.13
N PRO A 49 3.71 20.79 4.53
CA PRO A 49 2.70 21.41 3.66
C PRO A 49 2.50 20.60 2.38
N LYS A 50 1.24 20.45 1.96
CA LYS A 50 0.86 19.88 0.67
C LYS A 50 0.68 20.98 -0.38
N LYS A 51 0.64 20.59 -1.67
CA LYS A 51 0.44 21.51 -2.80
C LYS A 51 -0.91 22.25 -2.77
N ASP A 52 -1.91 21.68 -2.14
CA ASP A 52 -3.26 22.22 -1.98
C ASP A 52 -3.42 23.15 -0.76
N GLY A 53 -2.33 23.47 -0.07
CA GLY A 53 -2.33 24.31 1.14
C GLY A 53 -2.67 23.55 2.43
N SER A 54 -3.11 22.31 2.35
CA SER A 54 -3.31 21.46 3.53
C SER A 54 -1.99 20.90 4.06
N PHE A 55 -2.03 20.24 5.22
CA PHE A 55 -0.84 19.65 5.83
C PHE A 55 -0.93 18.13 5.85
N ARG A 56 0.24 17.48 5.73
CA ARG A 56 0.43 16.06 6.00
C ARG A 56 1.08 15.90 7.36
N LEU A 57 0.47 15.15 8.26
CA LEU A 57 1.03 14.81 9.54
C LEU A 57 2.01 13.64 9.37
N ILE A 58 3.26 13.84 9.73
CA ILE A 58 4.28 12.80 9.74
C ILE A 58 4.54 12.40 11.19
N SER A 59 4.47 11.11 11.47
CA SER A 59 4.81 10.51 12.74
C SER A 59 6.15 9.81 12.61
N SER A 60 7.22 10.44 13.10
CA SER A 60 8.59 9.92 13.00
C SER A 60 8.91 9.07 14.22
N PRO A 61 9.22 7.77 14.08
CA PRO A 61 9.64 6.94 15.19
C PRO A 61 11.03 7.33 15.69
N SER A 62 11.29 7.14 16.99
CA SER A 62 12.62 7.26 17.59
C SER A 62 13.62 6.34 16.87
N SER A 63 14.91 6.64 16.96
CA SER A 63 15.95 5.82 16.31
C SER A 63 15.86 4.34 16.69
N LYS A 64 15.55 4.03 17.95
CA LYS A 64 15.42 2.66 18.46
C LYS A 64 14.20 1.94 17.88
N LEU A 65 13.02 2.56 17.87
CA LEU A 65 11.83 1.99 17.28
C LEU A 65 11.97 1.88 15.76
N LYS A 66 12.57 2.88 15.11
CA LYS A 66 12.84 2.89 13.66
C LYS A 66 13.72 1.72 13.24
N ASP A 67 14.73 1.32 14.02
CA ASP A 67 15.55 0.15 13.75
C ASP A 67 14.72 -1.14 13.80
N ILE A 68 13.89 -1.33 14.83
CA ILE A 68 12.97 -2.48 14.92
C ILE A 68 12.04 -2.52 13.71
N GLN A 69 11.46 -1.39 13.33
CA GLN A 69 10.52 -1.29 12.19
C GLN A 69 11.19 -1.56 10.85
N LYS A 70 12.46 -1.16 10.67
CA LYS A 70 13.25 -1.50 9.47
C LYS A 70 13.47 -3.01 9.36
N ARG A 71 13.90 -3.66 10.45
CA ARG A 71 14.10 -5.11 10.48
C ARG A 71 12.80 -5.87 10.25
N LEU A 72 11.69 -5.38 10.83
CA LEU A 72 10.37 -5.93 10.54
C LEU A 72 10.00 -5.75 9.06
N ALA A 73 10.25 -4.60 8.47
CA ALA A 73 9.98 -4.37 7.06
C ALA A 73 10.79 -5.32 6.16
N GLU A 74 12.07 -5.49 6.43
CA GLU A 74 12.96 -6.43 5.71
C GLU A 74 12.44 -7.86 5.80
N LEU A 75 12.11 -8.33 7.01
CA LEU A 75 11.51 -9.65 7.24
C LEU A 75 10.22 -9.84 6.43
N LEU A 76 9.32 -8.86 6.43
CA LEU A 76 8.04 -8.94 5.71
C LEU A 76 8.24 -8.89 4.18
N TYR A 77 9.21 -8.13 3.67
CA TYR A 77 9.56 -8.16 2.25
C TYR A 77 10.13 -9.53 1.81
N GLU A 78 10.91 -10.19 2.66
CA GLU A 78 11.38 -11.55 2.39
C GLU A 78 10.22 -12.55 2.40
N CYS A 79 9.32 -12.45 3.39
CA CYS A 79 8.11 -13.27 3.44
C CYS A 79 7.26 -13.07 2.18
N GLN A 80 7.06 -11.83 1.74
CA GLN A 80 6.32 -11.51 0.52
C GLN A 80 6.99 -12.15 -0.71
N ALA A 81 8.32 -12.07 -0.82
CA ALA A 81 9.05 -12.68 -1.92
C ALA A 81 8.90 -14.22 -1.94
N ASN A 82 8.96 -14.88 -0.77
CA ASN A 82 8.72 -16.32 -0.65
C ASN A 82 7.30 -16.68 -1.13
N ILE A 83 6.27 -15.95 -0.66
CA ILE A 83 4.86 -16.15 -1.05
C ILE A 83 4.69 -15.95 -2.57
N HIS A 84 5.28 -14.90 -3.14
CA HIS A 84 5.20 -14.64 -4.58
C HIS A 84 5.84 -15.76 -5.39
N PHE A 85 6.98 -16.28 -4.94
CA PHE A 85 7.67 -17.39 -5.58
C PHE A 85 6.85 -18.69 -5.51
N GLU A 86 6.38 -19.07 -4.31
CA GLU A 86 5.60 -20.30 -4.09
C GLU A 86 4.30 -20.30 -4.89
N ARG A 87 3.59 -19.16 -4.93
CA ARG A 87 2.30 -19.01 -5.62
C ARG A 87 2.40 -18.61 -7.08
N LYS A 88 3.61 -18.42 -7.60
CA LYS A 88 3.87 -17.96 -8.97
C LYS A 88 3.10 -16.67 -9.30
N ILE A 89 3.06 -15.71 -8.35
CA ILE A 89 2.34 -14.45 -8.53
C ILE A 89 3.09 -13.57 -9.53
N ASN A 90 2.53 -13.43 -10.72
CA ASN A 90 3.05 -12.55 -11.77
C ASN A 90 1.90 -12.15 -12.74
N PRO A 91 1.65 -10.87 -13.00
CA PRO A 91 2.39 -9.70 -12.46
C PRO A 91 1.92 -9.29 -11.06
N VAL A 92 2.83 -8.69 -10.28
CA VAL A 92 2.48 -7.96 -9.05
C VAL A 92 1.72 -6.70 -9.45
N LEU A 93 0.54 -6.47 -8.86
CA LEU A 93 -0.40 -5.42 -9.25
C LEU A 93 -0.10 -4.07 -8.59
N SER A 94 0.46 -4.09 -7.37
CA SER A 94 0.96 -2.88 -6.72
C SER A 94 2.29 -2.45 -7.32
N HIS A 95 2.49 -1.14 -7.49
CA HIS A 95 3.74 -0.53 -7.91
C HIS A 95 4.34 0.38 -6.83
N GLY A 96 3.52 0.91 -5.92
CA GLY A 96 4.00 1.63 -4.75
C GLY A 96 4.56 0.69 -3.71
N PHE A 97 5.71 1.03 -3.14
CA PHE A 97 6.36 0.27 -2.06
C PHE A 97 6.75 -1.18 -2.43
N GLU A 98 6.89 -1.48 -3.70
CA GLU A 98 7.34 -2.78 -4.21
C GLU A 98 8.77 -2.71 -4.70
N LYS A 99 9.57 -3.76 -4.38
CA LYS A 99 10.94 -3.86 -4.89
C LYS A 99 10.92 -3.88 -6.42
N ASN A 100 11.85 -3.14 -7.05
CA ASN A 100 11.99 -3.03 -8.51
C ASN A 100 10.78 -2.43 -9.24
N LYS A 101 9.86 -1.78 -8.53
CA LYS A 101 8.75 -1.01 -9.09
C LYS A 101 8.94 0.49 -8.83
N THR A 102 8.44 1.31 -9.73
CA THR A 102 8.58 2.76 -9.68
C THR A 102 7.32 3.45 -10.22
N ILE A 103 7.22 4.77 -10.08
CA ILE A 103 6.19 5.57 -10.75
C ILE A 103 6.20 5.35 -12.27
N VAL A 104 7.39 5.11 -12.87
CA VAL A 104 7.53 4.85 -14.32
C VAL A 104 6.91 3.50 -14.69
N THR A 105 7.18 2.44 -13.92
CA THR A 105 6.59 1.11 -14.19
C THR A 105 5.07 1.16 -14.03
N ASN A 106 4.54 1.94 -13.08
CA ASN A 106 3.11 2.16 -12.90
C ASN A 106 2.50 2.89 -14.12
N ALA A 107 3.06 4.04 -14.48
CA ALA A 107 2.60 4.86 -15.59
C ALA A 107 2.66 4.13 -16.94
N THR A 108 3.68 3.29 -17.16
CA THR A 108 3.86 2.52 -18.41
C THR A 108 2.67 1.58 -18.68
N ARG A 109 2.03 1.04 -17.64
CA ARG A 109 0.84 0.18 -17.81
C ARG A 109 -0.35 0.92 -18.45
N HIS A 110 -0.41 2.24 -18.25
CA HIS A 110 -1.53 3.08 -18.67
C HIS A 110 -1.17 4.00 -19.85
N ARG A 111 0.00 3.78 -20.46
CA ARG A 111 0.45 4.53 -21.62
C ARG A 111 -0.45 4.33 -22.84
N ASN A 112 -0.71 5.41 -23.58
CA ASN A 112 -1.46 5.40 -24.85
C ASN A 112 -2.84 4.77 -24.71
N LYS A 113 -3.59 5.19 -23.68
CA LYS A 113 -4.96 4.77 -23.44
C LYS A 113 -5.95 5.87 -23.80
N ARG A 114 -7.13 5.47 -24.31
CA ARG A 114 -8.18 6.44 -24.65
C ARG A 114 -8.73 7.15 -23.42
N ILE A 115 -9.01 6.39 -22.37
CA ILE A 115 -9.60 6.93 -21.13
C ILE A 115 -8.89 6.33 -19.91
N LEU A 116 -8.62 7.17 -18.91
CA LEU A 116 -8.07 6.82 -17.60
C LEU A 116 -9.05 7.23 -16.49
N LEU A 117 -9.22 6.37 -15.51
CA LEU A 117 -9.85 6.69 -14.22
C LEU A 117 -8.78 6.61 -13.14
N ASN A 118 -8.51 7.73 -12.47
CA ASN A 118 -7.66 7.80 -11.29
C ASN A 118 -8.51 7.98 -10.03
N ILE A 119 -8.25 7.17 -9.02
CA ILE A 119 -8.93 7.17 -7.72
C ILE A 119 -7.87 7.28 -6.64
N ASP A 120 -8.10 8.17 -5.67
CA ASP A 120 -7.27 8.33 -4.47
C ASP A 120 -8.05 7.77 -3.27
N LEU A 121 -7.40 6.99 -2.41
CA LEU A 121 -8.01 6.46 -1.19
C LEU A 121 -7.81 7.44 -0.04
N GLU A 122 -8.90 7.78 0.66
CA GLU A 122 -8.84 8.69 1.81
C GLU A 122 -8.09 8.08 2.99
N ASN A 123 -7.22 8.88 3.60
CA ASN A 123 -6.53 8.52 4.85
C ASN A 123 -5.96 7.09 4.81
N PHE A 124 -5.29 6.75 3.72
CA PHE A 124 -4.90 5.38 3.38
C PHE A 124 -4.22 4.64 4.54
N PHE A 125 -3.15 5.19 5.12
CA PHE A 125 -2.46 4.54 6.23
C PHE A 125 -3.30 4.54 7.51
N GLU A 126 -3.97 5.64 7.81
CA GLU A 126 -4.81 5.83 8.98
C GLU A 126 -6.03 4.89 8.99
N SER A 127 -6.54 4.51 7.80
CA SER A 127 -7.62 3.54 7.66
C SER A 127 -7.21 2.11 8.00
N ILE A 128 -5.91 1.83 8.05
CA ILE A 128 -5.38 0.53 8.45
C ILE A 128 -5.07 0.55 9.94
N ASN A 129 -6.09 0.23 10.76
CA ASN A 129 -5.97 0.26 12.21
C ASN A 129 -5.27 -0.98 12.78
N PHE A 130 -4.94 -0.92 14.09
CA PHE A 130 -4.29 -2.00 14.84
C PHE A 130 -5.02 -3.34 14.71
N GLY A 131 -6.36 -3.35 14.88
CA GLY A 131 -7.17 -4.56 14.76
C GLY A 131 -7.08 -5.20 13.39
N ARG A 132 -7.03 -4.36 12.34
CA ARG A 132 -6.89 -4.80 10.94
C ARG A 132 -5.52 -5.40 10.67
N VAL A 133 -4.43 -4.79 11.17
CA VAL A 133 -3.06 -5.34 11.06
C VAL A 133 -2.98 -6.67 11.78
N ARG A 134 -3.41 -6.73 13.05
CA ARG A 134 -3.42 -7.96 13.85
C ARG A 134 -4.27 -9.04 13.19
N GLY A 135 -5.50 -8.71 12.79
CA GLY A 135 -6.43 -9.64 12.14
C GLY A 135 -5.89 -10.20 10.84
N PHE A 136 -5.23 -9.37 10.03
CA PHE A 136 -4.56 -9.82 8.81
C PHE A 136 -3.53 -10.91 9.11
N PHE A 137 -2.62 -10.71 10.02
CA PHE A 137 -1.57 -11.69 10.32
C PHE A 137 -2.11 -13.00 10.94
N ILE A 138 -3.25 -12.96 11.62
CA ILE A 138 -3.91 -14.18 12.15
C ILE A 138 -4.67 -14.93 11.05
N ALA A 139 -5.48 -14.20 10.24
CA ALA A 139 -6.47 -14.81 9.35
C ALA A 139 -5.94 -15.07 7.94
N ASN A 140 -4.89 -14.38 7.51
CA ASN A 140 -4.34 -14.55 6.16
C ASN A 140 -3.71 -15.93 6.01
N ASN A 141 -4.07 -16.66 4.93
CA ASN A 141 -3.64 -18.03 4.69
C ASN A 141 -2.12 -18.19 4.52
N ASP A 142 -1.42 -17.15 4.11
CA ASP A 142 0.03 -17.18 3.93
C ASP A 142 0.77 -16.94 5.23
N PHE A 143 0.18 -16.21 6.17
CA PHE A 143 0.80 -15.90 7.45
C PHE A 143 0.34 -16.84 8.56
N LYS A 144 -0.93 -16.89 8.91
CA LYS A 144 -1.52 -17.72 9.98
C LYS A 144 -0.72 -17.69 11.29
N LEU A 145 -0.29 -16.48 11.68
CA LEU A 145 0.55 -16.30 12.86
C LEU A 145 -0.24 -16.52 14.15
N SER A 146 0.46 -16.94 15.20
CA SER A 146 -0.12 -17.02 16.54
C SER A 146 -0.64 -15.64 16.99
N PRO A 147 -1.72 -15.58 17.79
CA PRO A 147 -2.28 -14.31 18.28
C PRO A 147 -1.26 -13.41 18.99
N LEU A 148 -0.30 -14.01 19.71
CA LEU A 148 0.76 -13.29 20.41
C LEU A 148 1.71 -12.58 19.41
N ILE A 149 2.16 -13.29 18.39
CA ILE A 149 3.07 -12.76 17.38
C ILE A 149 2.36 -11.69 16.54
N ALA A 150 1.15 -11.97 16.04
CA ALA A 150 0.35 -10.99 15.30
C ALA A 150 0.10 -9.70 16.09
N THR A 151 -0.19 -9.82 17.40
CA THR A 151 -0.33 -8.67 18.30
C THR A 151 0.97 -7.90 18.43
N THR A 152 2.10 -8.60 18.59
CA THR A 152 3.42 -7.97 18.71
C THR A 152 3.82 -7.23 17.43
N LEU A 153 3.55 -7.81 16.25
CA LEU A 153 3.76 -7.13 14.96
C LEU A 153 2.91 -5.87 14.84
N ALA A 154 1.63 -5.94 15.22
CA ALA A 154 0.75 -4.77 15.21
C ALA A 154 1.21 -3.69 16.22
N GLN A 155 1.75 -4.07 17.38
CA GLN A 155 2.34 -3.13 18.35
C GLN A 155 3.58 -2.42 17.80
N ILE A 156 4.44 -3.11 17.08
CA ILE A 156 5.61 -2.51 16.42
C ILE A 156 5.19 -1.54 15.31
N ALA A 157 4.15 -1.88 14.57
CA ALA A 157 3.74 -1.20 13.35
C ALA A 157 2.87 0.04 13.59
N CYS A 158 1.96 -0.02 14.56
CA CYS A 158 0.92 1.00 14.75
C CYS A 158 1.30 2.05 15.79
N PHE A 159 0.84 3.26 15.52
CA PHE A 159 0.89 4.41 16.42
C PHE A 159 -0.53 5.02 16.48
N ASN A 160 -1.01 5.37 17.68
CA ASN A 160 -2.38 5.88 17.85
C ASN A 160 -3.43 5.06 17.10
N ASN A 161 -3.38 3.73 17.28
CA ASN A 161 -4.31 2.76 16.71
C ASN A 161 -4.29 2.63 15.17
N SER A 162 -3.31 3.17 14.44
CA SER A 162 -3.25 3.07 12.98
C SER A 162 -1.81 2.98 12.46
N LEU A 163 -1.64 2.63 11.18
CA LEU A 163 -0.34 2.71 10.53
C LEU A 163 0.08 4.17 10.38
N PRO A 164 1.22 4.60 10.95
CA PRO A 164 1.66 5.98 10.84
C PRO A 164 2.34 6.29 9.50
N GLN A 165 2.13 7.50 8.99
CA GLN A 165 2.95 8.04 7.91
C GLN A 165 4.32 8.44 8.48
N GLY A 166 5.36 7.66 8.11
CA GLY A 166 6.75 7.87 8.56
C GLY A 166 7.40 6.64 9.17
N SER A 167 6.63 5.59 9.47
CA SER A 167 7.17 4.30 9.90
C SER A 167 7.74 3.50 8.72
N PRO A 168 8.94 2.90 8.85
CA PRO A 168 9.54 2.05 7.81
C PRO A 168 8.71 0.82 7.44
N CYS A 169 7.90 0.26 8.33
CA CYS A 169 7.11 -0.95 8.06
C CYS A 169 5.69 -0.67 7.56
N SER A 170 5.17 0.56 7.68
CA SER A 170 3.83 0.90 7.16
C SER A 170 3.66 0.59 5.66
N PRO A 171 4.63 0.88 4.78
CA PRO A 171 4.55 0.58 3.35
C PRO A 171 4.30 -0.89 3.03
N ILE A 172 5.13 -1.79 3.53
CA ILE A 172 4.99 -3.23 3.26
C ILE A 172 3.71 -3.80 3.87
N ILE A 173 3.35 -3.42 5.09
CA ILE A 173 2.14 -3.90 5.75
C ILE A 173 0.90 -3.44 4.98
N SER A 174 0.86 -2.20 4.51
CA SER A 174 -0.25 -1.71 3.68
C SER A 174 -0.38 -2.50 2.37
N ASN A 175 0.72 -2.84 1.70
CA ASN A 175 0.69 -3.67 0.50
C ASN A 175 0.17 -5.09 0.78
N LEU A 176 0.64 -5.74 1.83
CA LEU A 176 0.17 -7.06 2.23
C LEU A 176 -1.35 -7.07 2.49
N ILE A 177 -1.86 -6.08 3.21
CA ILE A 177 -3.31 -5.95 3.49
C ILE A 177 -4.10 -5.64 2.22
N CYS A 178 -3.56 -4.83 1.31
CA CYS A 178 -4.22 -4.48 0.06
C CYS A 178 -4.21 -5.58 -1.00
N THR A 179 -3.49 -6.69 -0.81
CA THR A 179 -3.41 -7.78 -1.81
C THR A 179 -4.81 -8.28 -2.23
N ILE A 180 -5.74 -8.43 -1.28
CA ILE A 180 -7.10 -8.89 -1.60
C ILE A 180 -7.90 -7.85 -2.41
N LEU A 181 -7.70 -6.56 -2.11
CA LEU A 181 -8.27 -5.46 -2.88
C LEU A 181 -7.72 -5.49 -4.32
N ASP A 182 -6.39 -5.59 -4.47
CA ASP A 182 -5.74 -5.64 -5.78
C ASP A 182 -6.25 -6.80 -6.63
N ILE A 183 -6.42 -7.99 -6.04
CA ILE A 183 -6.96 -9.16 -6.73
C ILE A 183 -8.40 -8.91 -7.23
N ARG A 184 -9.25 -8.35 -6.38
CA ARG A 184 -10.66 -8.06 -6.74
C ARG A 184 -10.77 -6.99 -7.80
N LEU A 185 -10.04 -5.88 -7.63
CA LEU A 185 -10.07 -4.78 -8.59
C LEU A 185 -9.42 -5.16 -9.93
N SER A 186 -8.39 -5.99 -9.93
CA SER A 186 -7.81 -6.53 -11.17
C SER A 186 -8.78 -7.42 -11.92
N LYS A 187 -9.53 -8.29 -11.22
CA LYS A 187 -10.59 -9.11 -11.83
C LYS A 187 -11.72 -8.25 -12.40
N LEU A 188 -12.14 -7.24 -11.66
CA LEU A 188 -13.15 -6.28 -12.11
C LEU A 188 -12.68 -5.51 -13.34
N ALA A 189 -11.42 -5.06 -13.37
CA ALA A 189 -10.82 -4.41 -14.52
C ALA A 189 -10.80 -5.34 -15.74
N GLN A 190 -10.34 -6.58 -15.58
CA GLN A 190 -10.26 -7.58 -16.66
C GLN A 190 -11.63 -7.86 -17.23
N LYS A 191 -12.66 -8.10 -16.41
CA LYS A 191 -14.06 -8.29 -16.81
C LYS A 191 -14.54 -7.14 -17.69
N ASN A 192 -14.11 -5.92 -17.38
CA ASN A 192 -14.52 -4.70 -18.08
C ASN A 192 -13.60 -4.28 -19.24
N GLY A 193 -12.56 -5.07 -19.57
CA GLY A 193 -11.59 -4.73 -20.61
C GLY A 193 -10.72 -3.52 -20.27
N CYS A 194 -10.42 -3.35 -18.98
CA CYS A 194 -9.55 -2.31 -18.46
C CYS A 194 -8.23 -2.87 -17.96
N GLN A 195 -7.18 -2.04 -18.00
CA GLN A 195 -5.94 -2.26 -17.23
C GLN A 195 -6.13 -1.71 -15.82
N TYR A 196 -5.47 -2.33 -14.84
CA TYR A 196 -5.46 -1.94 -13.44
C TYR A 196 -4.04 -1.86 -12.90
N SER A 197 -3.76 -0.87 -12.06
CA SER A 197 -2.63 -0.86 -11.15
C SER A 197 -2.91 0.01 -9.92
N ARG A 198 -2.12 -0.20 -8.87
CA ARG A 198 -2.13 0.64 -7.66
C ARG A 198 -0.74 1.14 -7.34
N TYR A 199 -0.62 2.38 -6.91
CA TYR A 199 0.58 2.97 -6.34
C TYR A 199 0.23 3.58 -4.97
N ALA A 200 0.48 2.84 -3.90
CA ALA A 200 0.04 3.20 -2.54
C ALA A 200 -1.49 3.40 -2.46
N ASP A 201 -1.92 4.65 -2.23
CA ASP A 201 -3.30 5.13 -2.20
C ASP A 201 -3.88 5.46 -3.59
N ASP A 202 -3.03 5.61 -4.61
CA ASP A 202 -3.45 5.90 -5.98
C ASP A 202 -3.82 4.63 -6.74
N ILE A 203 -5.06 4.52 -7.17
CA ILE A 203 -5.59 3.45 -8.02
C ILE A 203 -5.84 4.00 -9.42
N THR A 204 -5.37 3.29 -10.45
CA THR A 204 -5.60 3.67 -11.85
C THR A 204 -6.23 2.53 -12.63
N PHE A 205 -7.32 2.85 -13.34
CA PHE A 205 -7.90 2.03 -14.39
C PHE A 205 -7.72 2.73 -15.74
N SER A 206 -7.54 1.97 -16.81
CA SER A 206 -7.47 2.55 -18.16
C SER A 206 -8.00 1.62 -19.22
N THR A 207 -8.57 2.19 -20.30
CA THR A 207 -9.13 1.43 -21.41
C THR A 207 -8.97 2.14 -22.75
N ASN A 208 -9.09 1.38 -23.84
CA ASN A 208 -9.20 1.89 -25.22
C ASN A 208 -10.63 1.82 -25.77
N LYS A 209 -11.61 1.42 -24.95
CA LYS A 209 -13.03 1.49 -25.34
C LYS A 209 -13.45 2.93 -25.64
N LYS A 210 -14.52 3.10 -26.42
CA LYS A 210 -15.09 4.42 -26.74
C LYS A 210 -15.63 5.12 -25.48
N GLU A 211 -16.26 4.33 -24.60
CA GLU A 211 -16.84 4.76 -23.33
C GLU A 211 -16.20 3.99 -22.17
N PHE A 212 -16.11 4.64 -21.02
CA PHE A 212 -15.62 3.97 -19.82
C PHE A 212 -16.74 3.09 -19.23
N PRO A 213 -16.43 1.85 -18.76
CA PRO A 213 -17.46 0.92 -18.28
C PRO A 213 -18.24 1.46 -17.08
N GLN A 214 -19.56 1.42 -17.13
CA GLN A 214 -20.47 1.94 -16.09
C GLN A 214 -20.33 1.21 -14.73
N GLU A 215 -19.89 -0.06 -14.72
CA GLU A 215 -19.57 -0.77 -13.47
C GLU A 215 -18.44 -0.08 -12.70
N LEU A 216 -17.55 0.66 -13.38
CA LEU A 216 -16.40 1.34 -12.81
C LEU A 216 -16.67 2.84 -12.56
N VAL A 217 -17.34 3.52 -13.50
CA VAL A 217 -17.66 4.94 -13.38
C VAL A 217 -18.98 5.28 -14.08
N ILE A 218 -19.75 6.16 -13.46
CA ILE A 218 -20.92 6.78 -14.06
C ILE A 218 -20.52 8.23 -14.36
N ASP A 219 -20.42 8.58 -15.64
CA ASP A 219 -20.03 9.91 -16.10
C ASP A 219 -21.31 10.72 -16.41
N ASN A 220 -21.73 11.56 -15.47
CA ASN A 220 -22.82 12.50 -15.62
C ASN A 220 -22.35 13.86 -15.07
N ASP A 221 -21.56 14.60 -15.84
CA ASP A 221 -20.99 15.92 -15.49
C ASP A 221 -20.08 15.94 -14.24
N VAL A 222 -20.29 15.03 -13.31
CA VAL A 222 -19.45 14.79 -12.13
C VAL A 222 -19.04 13.31 -12.13
N VAL A 223 -17.75 13.04 -12.01
CA VAL A 223 -17.21 11.67 -11.99
C VAL A 223 -17.71 10.94 -10.75
N ASN A 224 -18.70 10.07 -10.95
CA ASN A 224 -19.24 9.19 -9.91
C ASN A 224 -18.67 7.79 -10.11
N VAL A 225 -18.08 7.24 -9.07
CA VAL A 225 -17.56 5.85 -9.10
C VAL A 225 -18.73 4.88 -9.15
N GLY A 226 -18.65 3.90 -10.06
CA GLY A 226 -19.69 2.89 -10.24
C GLY A 226 -19.90 2.07 -8.95
N ALA A 227 -21.15 1.68 -8.69
CA ALA A 227 -21.55 1.02 -7.44
C ALA A 227 -20.77 -0.28 -7.17
N VAL A 228 -20.40 -1.04 -8.19
CA VAL A 228 -19.62 -2.28 -8.05
C VAL A 228 -18.21 -1.97 -7.56
N LEU A 229 -17.55 -0.98 -8.16
CA LEU A 229 -16.20 -0.56 -7.78
C LEU A 229 -16.19 0.04 -6.37
N LEU A 230 -17.14 0.91 -6.05
CA LEU A 230 -17.30 1.49 -4.72
C LEU A 230 -17.44 0.40 -3.65
N LYS A 231 -18.34 -0.56 -3.87
CA LYS A 231 -18.58 -1.68 -2.96
C LYS A 231 -17.32 -2.52 -2.69
N GLU A 232 -16.49 -2.79 -3.71
CA GLU A 232 -15.24 -3.56 -3.51
C GLU A 232 -14.20 -2.77 -2.70
N ILE A 233 -14.11 -1.45 -2.88
CA ILE A 233 -13.21 -0.58 -2.11
C ILE A 233 -13.69 -0.49 -0.64
N GLU A 234 -14.99 -0.26 -0.42
CA GLU A 234 -15.57 -0.19 0.93
C GLU A 234 -15.49 -1.54 1.67
N ARG A 235 -15.75 -2.65 0.98
CA ARG A 235 -15.58 -4.01 1.52
C ARG A 235 -14.13 -4.30 1.92
N ALA A 236 -13.18 -3.68 1.27
CA ALA A 236 -11.78 -3.73 1.65
C ALA A 236 -11.42 -2.76 2.80
N GLY A 237 -12.38 -2.02 3.35
CA GLY A 237 -12.22 -1.10 4.48
C GLY A 237 -11.54 0.21 4.10
N PHE A 238 -11.70 0.67 2.87
CA PHE A 238 -11.21 1.96 2.39
C PHE A 238 -12.36 2.86 1.94
N ARG A 239 -12.07 4.17 1.85
CA ARG A 239 -12.98 5.18 1.30
C ARG A 239 -12.33 5.90 0.14
N ILE A 240 -13.15 6.32 -0.82
CA ILE A 240 -12.69 7.06 -1.99
C ILE A 240 -12.67 8.56 -1.69
N ASN A 241 -11.59 9.21 -2.09
CA ASN A 241 -11.51 10.66 -2.12
C ASN A 241 -12.15 11.18 -3.42
N HIS A 242 -13.45 11.45 -3.39
CA HIS A 242 -14.21 11.92 -4.56
C HIS A 242 -13.62 13.21 -5.16
N ARG A 243 -13.07 14.11 -4.34
CA ARG A 243 -12.48 15.39 -4.82
C ARG A 243 -11.25 15.18 -5.69
N LYS A 244 -10.52 14.07 -5.48
CA LYS A 244 -9.32 13.73 -6.24
C LYS A 244 -9.57 12.68 -7.33
N THR A 245 -10.73 12.04 -7.34
CA THR A 245 -11.13 11.10 -8.39
C THR A 245 -11.32 11.82 -9.71
N ARG A 246 -10.69 11.34 -10.78
CA ARG A 246 -10.67 11.99 -12.10
C ARG A 246 -10.82 10.98 -13.22
N LEU A 247 -11.67 11.31 -14.20
CA LEU A 247 -11.75 10.64 -15.48
C LEU A 247 -11.04 11.52 -16.53
N LEU A 248 -10.04 10.97 -17.21
CA LEU A 248 -9.17 11.71 -18.12
C LEU A 248 -9.22 11.07 -19.52
N TYR A 249 -9.56 11.86 -20.51
CA TYR A 249 -9.63 11.46 -21.93
C TYR A 249 -8.32 11.76 -22.66
N SER A 250 -8.03 11.01 -23.72
CA SER A 250 -6.81 11.19 -24.54
C SER A 250 -6.72 12.56 -25.23
N THR A 251 -7.84 13.26 -25.39
CA THR A 251 -7.93 14.64 -25.89
C THR A 251 -7.39 15.67 -24.90
N SER A 252 -7.28 15.31 -23.63
CA SER A 252 -6.68 16.11 -22.56
C SER A 252 -5.41 15.47 -22.04
N ARG A 253 -4.70 16.16 -21.15
CA ARG A 253 -3.51 15.62 -20.49
C ARG A 253 -3.90 14.49 -19.56
N GLN A 254 -3.37 13.29 -19.82
CA GLN A 254 -3.50 12.11 -18.97
C GLN A 254 -2.27 11.98 -18.09
N GLU A 255 -2.47 11.82 -16.82
CA GLU A 255 -1.41 11.72 -15.82
C GLU A 255 -1.62 10.52 -14.90
N VAL A 256 -0.55 9.76 -14.63
CA VAL A 256 -0.52 8.65 -13.67
C VAL A 256 0.71 8.81 -12.79
N THR A 257 0.51 8.86 -11.48
CA THR A 257 1.60 9.06 -10.49
C THR A 257 2.54 10.22 -10.82
N GLY A 258 1.98 11.34 -11.32
CA GLY A 258 2.74 12.55 -11.67
C GLY A 258 3.42 12.51 -13.04
N LEU A 259 3.27 11.45 -13.82
CA LEU A 259 3.84 11.31 -15.15
C LEU A 259 2.77 11.40 -16.24
N THR A 260 3.04 12.13 -17.32
CA THR A 260 2.17 12.19 -18.51
C THR A 260 2.26 10.87 -19.27
N VAL A 261 1.11 10.33 -19.72
CA VAL A 261 1.03 9.00 -20.34
C VAL A 261 0.30 8.97 -21.70
N ASN A 262 -0.08 10.11 -22.27
CA ASN A 262 -0.84 10.19 -23.54
C ASN A 262 -0.21 9.39 -24.68
N LYS A 263 1.06 9.57 -24.98
CA LYS A 263 1.80 8.84 -26.03
C LYS A 263 2.99 8.08 -25.48
N LYS A 264 3.84 8.78 -24.73
CA LYS A 264 5.02 8.24 -24.04
C LYS A 264 4.95 8.64 -22.57
N VAL A 265 5.54 7.81 -21.71
CA VAL A 265 5.71 8.20 -20.30
C VAL A 265 6.74 9.32 -20.25
N ASN A 266 6.36 10.46 -19.70
CA ASN A 266 7.22 11.63 -19.61
C ASN A 266 6.90 12.46 -18.35
N VAL A 267 7.86 13.26 -17.92
CA VAL A 267 7.65 14.28 -16.88
C VAL A 267 6.85 15.46 -17.43
N ASP A 268 6.20 16.20 -16.53
CA ASP A 268 5.54 17.48 -16.90
C ASP A 268 6.58 18.48 -17.41
N ASN A 269 6.27 19.16 -18.51
CA ASN A 269 7.11 20.23 -19.07
C ASN A 269 7.42 21.34 -18.05
N ARG A 270 6.50 21.62 -17.12
CA ARG A 270 6.72 22.58 -16.03
C ARG A 270 7.80 22.12 -15.06
N TYR A 271 7.85 20.82 -14.76
CA TYR A 271 8.92 20.24 -13.96
C TYR A 271 10.27 20.33 -14.69
N TYR A 272 10.30 19.94 -15.97
CA TYR A 272 11.50 20.03 -16.80
C TYR A 272 12.08 21.46 -16.86
N LYS A 273 11.20 22.47 -17.00
CA LYS A 273 11.61 23.89 -17.00
C LYS A 273 12.13 24.39 -15.64
N LYS A 274 11.75 23.76 -14.52
CA LYS A 274 12.24 24.13 -13.18
C LYS A 274 13.60 23.54 -12.85
N VAL A 275 13.96 22.43 -13.47
CA VAL A 275 15.20 21.69 -13.20
C VAL A 275 16.33 22.15 -14.16
N ARG A 276 15.99 22.82 -15.25
CA ARG A 276 16.91 23.40 -16.23
C ARG A 276 17.20 24.88 -15.92
#